data_35b1b5d90bea9b7f6416958aa2449dde
#
_entry.id   35b1b5d90bea9b7f6416958aa2449dde
#
_cell.length_a   1.000
_cell.length_b   1.000
_cell.length_c   1.000
_cell.angle_alpha   90.00
_cell.angle_beta   90.00
_cell.angle_gamma   90.00
#
_symmetry.space_group_name_H-M   'P 1'
#
loop_
_entity.id
_entity.type
_entity.pdbx_description
1 polymer ?
#
loop_
_entity_poly.entity_id
_entity_poly.type
_entity_poly.pdbx_seq_one_letter_code
_entity_poly.pdbx_strand_id
1 'polypeptide(L)'
;MKLITKEIEEKFKKFPLYSQDGKGGNSEVIVKFFNPFGAGTLYITEGNKLEDGDYEMFGYCHLGDDENAEFGYICLSDLEGINFERDMHFSNNISLNIALNIDGIKVPDYFIKEEENKSYERKNQPISQLITSRIERRAEQHSASFGLWSRLFSGK
;
A
#
# COMPACT_ATOMS: atom_id res chain seq x y z
N MET A 1 2.80 -21.29 1.81
CA MET A 1 3.99 -20.36 1.95
C MET A 1 3.72 -19.39 3.08
N LYS A 2 4.73 -19.04 3.87
CA LYS A 2 4.57 -18.00 4.90
C LYS A 2 4.65 -16.62 4.25
N LEU A 3 3.55 -15.83 4.30
CA LEU A 3 3.48 -14.50 3.69
C LEU A 3 4.32 -13.47 4.44
N ILE A 4 4.23 -13.41 5.78
CA ILE A 4 5.03 -12.50 6.62
C ILE A 4 6.19 -13.27 7.27
N THR A 5 7.40 -12.88 6.94
CA THR A 5 8.64 -13.40 7.55
C THR A 5 9.09 -12.51 8.71
N LYS A 6 10.04 -12.98 9.52
CA LYS A 6 10.64 -12.16 10.59
C LYS A 6 11.28 -10.88 10.04
N GLU A 7 11.87 -10.95 8.85
CA GLU A 7 12.47 -9.80 8.18
C GLU A 7 11.42 -8.75 7.81
N ILE A 8 10.26 -9.19 7.32
CA ILE A 8 9.13 -8.29 7.02
C ILE A 8 8.55 -7.68 8.30
N GLU A 9 8.43 -8.47 9.38
CA GLU A 9 8.01 -7.96 10.70
C GLU A 9 8.94 -6.83 11.20
N GLU A 10 10.26 -6.99 11.06
CA GLU A 10 11.21 -5.94 11.43
C GLU A 10 11.09 -4.70 10.54
N LYS A 11 10.77 -4.87 9.26
CA LYS A 11 10.49 -3.74 8.38
C LYS A 11 9.19 -3.01 8.75
N PHE A 12 8.14 -3.70 9.15
CA PHE A 12 6.92 -3.07 9.64
C PHE A 12 7.16 -2.22 10.90
N LYS A 13 8.08 -2.64 11.79
CA LYS A 13 8.48 -1.79 12.93
C LYS A 13 9.14 -0.48 12.48
N LYS A 14 9.89 -0.51 11.38
CA LYS A 14 10.50 0.68 10.77
C LYS A 14 9.48 1.51 9.99
N PHE A 15 8.52 0.86 9.36
CA PHE A 15 7.47 1.46 8.56
C PHE A 15 6.07 1.07 9.07
N PRO A 16 5.70 1.52 10.28
CA PRO A 16 4.35 1.31 10.80
C PRO A 16 3.34 2.07 9.95
N LEU A 17 2.06 1.77 10.09
CA LEU A 17 0.98 2.48 9.40
C LEU A 17 1.12 4.00 9.57
N TYR A 18 0.92 4.73 8.50
CA TYR A 18 1.05 6.20 8.36
C TYR A 18 2.49 6.76 8.35
N SER A 19 3.51 5.91 8.46
CA SER A 19 4.92 6.36 8.46
C SER A 19 5.38 6.88 7.09
N GLN A 20 4.76 6.41 6.03
CA GLN A 20 5.05 6.81 4.66
C GLN A 20 3.98 7.73 4.04
N ASP A 21 3.08 8.24 4.85
CA ASP A 21 2.05 9.20 4.43
C ASP A 21 2.67 10.35 3.62
N GLY A 22 2.07 10.60 2.47
CA GLY A 22 2.47 11.69 1.62
C GLY A 22 3.64 11.42 0.68
N LYS A 23 4.25 10.23 0.74
CA LYS A 23 5.33 9.86 -0.20
C LYS A 23 4.80 9.36 -1.56
N GLY A 24 3.55 8.88 -1.62
CA GLY A 24 2.97 8.38 -2.86
C GLY A 24 3.86 7.34 -3.55
N GLY A 25 4.23 7.57 -4.79
CA GLY A 25 5.12 6.70 -5.56
C GLY A 25 6.55 6.57 -5.03
N ASN A 26 7.00 7.45 -4.13
CA ASN A 26 8.31 7.39 -3.46
C ASN A 26 8.28 6.59 -2.15
N SER A 27 7.14 6.01 -1.78
CA SER A 27 7.05 5.09 -0.65
C SER A 27 7.93 3.86 -0.90
N GLU A 28 8.71 3.45 0.11
CA GLU A 28 9.49 2.21 0.05
C GLU A 28 8.53 1.01 0.09
N VAL A 29 8.68 0.07 -0.84
CA VAL A 29 7.91 -1.18 -0.84
C VAL A 29 8.61 -2.19 0.06
N ILE A 30 7.87 -2.69 1.05
CA ILE A 30 8.37 -3.66 2.04
C ILE A 30 8.27 -5.08 1.49
N VAL A 31 7.12 -5.40 0.89
CA VAL A 31 6.82 -6.73 0.34
C VAL A 31 5.82 -6.61 -0.81
N LYS A 32 5.97 -7.50 -1.78
CA LYS A 32 5.04 -7.67 -2.90
C LYS A 32 4.31 -9.01 -2.75
N PHE A 33 2.99 -8.95 -2.83
CA PHE A 33 2.13 -10.14 -2.93
C PHE A 33 1.48 -10.18 -4.31
N PHE A 34 1.21 -11.37 -4.80
CA PHE A 34 0.53 -11.57 -6.07
C PHE A 34 -0.40 -12.77 -6.04
N ASN A 35 -1.41 -12.76 -6.90
CA ASN A 35 -2.30 -13.90 -7.11
C ASN A 35 -1.74 -14.78 -8.24
N PRO A 36 -1.27 -16.01 -7.99
CA PRO A 36 -0.70 -16.86 -9.03
C PRO A 36 -1.74 -17.43 -9.99
N PHE A 37 -3.04 -17.35 -9.66
CA PHE A 37 -4.14 -17.91 -10.44
C PHE A 37 -5.00 -16.84 -11.13
N GLY A 38 -4.62 -15.58 -11.03
CA GLY A 38 -5.39 -14.47 -11.60
C GLY A 38 -4.66 -13.15 -11.59
N ALA A 39 -5.36 -12.09 -11.95
CA ALA A 39 -4.85 -10.75 -11.79
C ALA A 39 -4.85 -10.35 -10.30
N GLY A 40 -3.88 -9.59 -9.92
CA GLY A 40 -3.79 -9.01 -8.57
C GLY A 40 -2.36 -8.99 -8.07
N THR A 41 -1.85 -7.79 -7.88
CA THR A 41 -0.54 -7.53 -7.28
C THR A 41 -0.68 -6.44 -6.24
N LEU A 42 -0.08 -6.66 -5.08
CA LEU A 42 -0.13 -5.77 -3.93
C LEU A 42 1.29 -5.35 -3.55
N TYR A 43 1.55 -4.06 -3.53
CA TYR A 43 2.82 -3.46 -3.13
C TYR A 43 2.65 -2.84 -1.75
N ILE A 44 3.04 -3.57 -0.70
CA ILE A 44 2.84 -3.15 0.68
C ILE A 44 3.95 -2.20 1.10
N THR A 45 3.57 -1.04 1.60
CA THR A 45 4.48 0.04 2.01
C THR A 45 4.52 0.24 3.53
N GLU A 46 3.49 -0.20 4.24
CA GLU A 46 3.36 -0.02 5.69
C GLU A 46 2.62 -1.20 6.31
N GLY A 47 2.83 -1.44 7.61
CA GLY A 47 2.06 -2.45 8.31
C GLY A 47 2.24 -2.42 9.81
N ASN A 48 1.21 -2.92 10.53
CA ASN A 48 1.22 -3.12 11.96
C ASN A 48 0.74 -4.53 12.29
N LYS A 49 1.33 -5.11 13.32
CA LYS A 49 0.79 -6.32 13.94
C LYS A 49 -0.36 -5.93 14.86
N LEU A 50 -1.48 -6.63 14.73
CA LEU A 50 -2.66 -6.47 15.57
C LEU A 50 -2.57 -7.30 16.85
N GLU A 51 -3.42 -7.00 17.84
CA GLU A 51 -3.44 -7.70 19.14
C GLU A 51 -3.84 -9.17 19.03
N ASP A 52 -4.67 -9.51 18.05
CA ASP A 52 -5.09 -10.90 17.73
C ASP A 52 -4.02 -11.70 16.97
N GLY A 53 -2.89 -11.06 16.62
CA GLY A 53 -1.77 -11.67 15.91
C GLY A 53 -1.84 -11.53 14.39
N ASP A 54 -2.93 -11.00 13.82
CA ASP A 54 -3.03 -10.64 12.41
C ASP A 54 -2.18 -9.39 12.08
N TYR A 55 -2.13 -9.01 10.83
CA TYR A 55 -1.42 -7.81 10.34
C TYR A 55 -2.38 -6.94 9.53
N GLU A 56 -2.48 -5.68 9.89
CA GLU A 56 -3.07 -4.64 9.04
C GLU A 56 -1.95 -3.98 8.25
N MET A 57 -2.08 -3.98 6.94
CA MET A 57 -1.09 -3.47 6.00
C MET A 57 -1.71 -2.39 5.13
N PHE A 58 -0.88 -1.48 4.64
CA PHE A 58 -1.27 -0.46 3.68
C PHE A 58 -0.35 -0.53 2.46
N GLY A 59 -0.91 -0.39 1.27
CA GLY A 59 -0.14 -0.46 0.05
C GLY A 59 -0.94 -0.15 -1.21
N TYR A 60 -0.26 -0.20 -2.33
CA TYR A 60 -0.84 0.01 -3.66
C TYR A 60 -1.30 -1.32 -4.24
N CYS A 61 -2.55 -1.39 -4.66
CA CYS A 61 -3.19 -2.58 -5.18
C CYS A 61 -3.51 -2.40 -6.66
N HIS A 62 -2.98 -3.30 -7.50
CA HIS A 62 -3.26 -3.38 -8.92
C HIS A 62 -3.99 -4.70 -9.21
N LEU A 63 -5.25 -4.64 -9.61
CA LEU A 63 -6.11 -5.81 -9.81
C LEU A 63 -6.22 -6.26 -11.27
N GLY A 64 -5.21 -5.96 -12.07
CA GLY A 64 -5.14 -6.35 -13.48
C GLY A 64 -5.48 -5.24 -14.46
N ASP A 65 -5.89 -4.06 -13.96
CA ASP A 65 -6.12 -2.89 -14.79
C ASP A 65 -5.68 -1.61 -14.05
N ASP A 66 -5.11 -0.65 -14.80
CA ASP A 66 -4.56 0.58 -14.25
C ASP A 66 -5.64 1.54 -13.72
N GLU A 67 -6.86 1.48 -14.24
CA GLU A 67 -7.95 2.41 -13.88
C GLU A 67 -8.50 2.11 -12.48
N ASN A 68 -8.45 0.85 -12.05
CA ASN A 68 -8.91 0.41 -10.75
C ASN A 68 -7.78 0.21 -9.74
N ALA A 69 -6.56 0.57 -10.09
CA ALA A 69 -5.43 0.48 -9.18
C ALA A 69 -5.45 1.65 -8.19
N GLU A 70 -5.34 1.33 -6.90
CA GLU A 70 -5.44 2.33 -5.83
C GLU A 70 -4.70 1.90 -4.55
N PHE A 71 -4.41 2.86 -3.68
CA PHE A 71 -3.97 2.57 -2.32
C PHE A 71 -5.11 2.06 -1.44
N GLY A 72 -4.82 1.09 -0.57
CA GLY A 72 -5.81 0.55 0.36
C GLY A 72 -5.19 -0.20 1.53
N TYR A 73 -6.05 -0.50 2.53
CA TYR A 73 -5.72 -1.33 3.69
C TYR A 73 -6.07 -2.79 3.41
N ILE A 74 -5.24 -3.68 3.93
CA ILE A 74 -5.32 -5.12 3.67
C ILE A 74 -4.95 -5.86 4.95
N CYS A 75 -5.78 -6.84 5.35
CA CYS A 75 -5.43 -7.75 6.43
C CYS A 75 -4.73 -9.01 5.89
N LEU A 76 -3.78 -9.53 6.63
CA LEU A 76 -3.05 -10.74 6.23
C LEU A 76 -3.99 -11.94 6.11
N SER A 77 -4.92 -12.10 7.06
CA SER A 77 -5.91 -13.18 7.07
C SER A 77 -6.74 -13.23 5.79
N ASP A 78 -7.05 -12.07 5.20
CA ASP A 78 -7.79 -12.00 3.94
C ASP A 78 -6.96 -12.53 2.75
N LEU A 79 -5.66 -12.23 2.72
CA LEU A 79 -4.75 -12.72 1.68
C LEU A 79 -4.57 -14.25 1.74
N GLU A 80 -4.47 -14.80 2.94
CA GLU A 80 -4.38 -16.24 3.15
C GLU A 80 -5.63 -16.96 2.66
N GLY A 81 -6.82 -16.34 2.82
CA GLY A 81 -8.10 -16.87 2.37
C GLY A 81 -8.27 -16.95 0.85
N ILE A 82 -7.51 -16.16 0.07
CA ILE A 82 -7.63 -16.07 -1.40
C ILE A 82 -6.37 -16.49 -2.15
N ASN A 83 -5.49 -17.26 -1.52
CA ASN A 83 -4.29 -17.87 -2.10
C ASN A 83 -3.29 -16.86 -2.73
N PHE A 84 -3.12 -15.70 -2.14
CA PHE A 84 -2.01 -14.83 -2.51
C PHE A 84 -0.67 -15.44 -2.10
N GLU A 85 0.35 -15.18 -2.89
CA GLU A 85 1.72 -15.59 -2.62
C GLU A 85 2.62 -14.38 -2.46
N ARG A 86 3.71 -14.56 -1.70
CA ARG A 86 4.75 -13.55 -1.58
C ARG A 86 5.77 -13.71 -2.70
N ASP A 87 6.09 -12.63 -3.39
CA ASP A 87 7.19 -12.62 -4.34
C ASP A 87 8.54 -12.70 -3.59
N MET A 88 9.16 -13.88 -3.64
CA MET A 88 10.45 -14.14 -2.98
C MET A 88 11.64 -13.51 -3.70
N HIS A 89 11.45 -13.09 -4.95
CA HIS A 89 12.48 -12.47 -5.77
C HIS A 89 12.36 -10.95 -5.82
N PHE A 90 11.37 -10.40 -5.12
CA PHE A 90 11.17 -8.96 -5.07
C PHE A 90 12.36 -8.26 -4.41
N SER A 91 12.94 -7.28 -5.13
CA SER A 91 14.06 -6.49 -4.63
C SER A 91 13.62 -5.58 -3.49
N ASN A 92 14.25 -5.72 -2.35
CA ASN A 92 14.02 -4.85 -1.20
C ASN A 92 14.58 -3.43 -1.42
N ASN A 93 14.02 -2.46 -0.71
CA ASN A 93 14.49 -1.07 -0.65
C ASN A 93 14.33 -0.32 -1.99
N ILE A 94 13.30 -0.62 -2.75
CA ILE A 94 12.93 0.15 -3.93
C ILE A 94 11.62 0.91 -3.68
N SER A 95 11.50 2.06 -4.34
CA SER A 95 10.26 2.84 -4.28
C SER A 95 9.15 2.18 -5.10
N LEU A 96 7.90 2.53 -4.77
CA LEU A 96 6.74 2.07 -5.50
C LEU A 96 6.80 2.40 -6.99
N ASN A 97 7.26 3.60 -7.36
CA ASN A 97 7.46 3.98 -8.77
C ASN A 97 8.39 3.03 -9.51
N ILE A 98 9.50 2.63 -8.87
CA ILE A 98 10.45 1.68 -9.46
C ILE A 98 9.82 0.30 -9.56
N ALA A 99 9.12 -0.17 -8.53
CA ALA A 99 8.46 -1.47 -8.51
C ALA A 99 7.42 -1.58 -9.63
N LEU A 100 6.57 -0.57 -9.81
CA LEU A 100 5.57 -0.52 -10.88
C LEU A 100 6.22 -0.54 -12.27
N ASN A 101 7.29 0.23 -12.48
CA ASN A 101 8.03 0.23 -13.75
C ASN A 101 8.65 -1.13 -14.08
N ILE A 102 9.23 -1.83 -13.08
CA ILE A 102 9.79 -3.18 -13.26
C ILE A 102 8.70 -4.16 -13.71
N ASP A 103 7.51 -4.07 -13.15
CA ASP A 103 6.38 -4.94 -13.48
C ASP A 103 5.62 -4.47 -14.76
N GLY A 104 6.03 -3.38 -15.40
CA GLY A 104 5.38 -2.83 -16.59
C GLY A 104 4.02 -2.20 -16.33
N ILE A 105 3.75 -1.83 -15.09
CA ILE A 105 2.52 -1.15 -14.66
C ILE A 105 2.72 0.35 -14.81
N LYS A 106 1.72 1.04 -15.36
CA LYS A 106 1.76 2.50 -15.51
C LYS A 106 1.80 3.19 -14.15
N VAL A 107 2.79 4.04 -13.94
CA VAL A 107 2.84 4.92 -12.77
C VAL A 107 1.74 5.98 -12.89
N PRO A 108 0.83 6.11 -11.92
CA PRO A 108 -0.25 7.08 -11.98
C PRO A 108 0.25 8.53 -12.02
N ASP A 109 -0.34 9.34 -12.88
CA ASP A 109 0.04 10.76 -13.03
C ASP A 109 -0.16 11.56 -11.73
N TYR A 110 -1.10 11.14 -10.87
CA TYR A 110 -1.34 11.83 -9.59
C TYR A 110 -0.22 11.64 -8.57
N PHE A 111 0.63 10.61 -8.71
CA PHE A 111 1.81 10.46 -7.84
C PHE A 111 2.77 11.64 -7.98
N ILE A 112 2.94 12.14 -9.21
CA ILE A 112 3.82 13.27 -9.53
C ILE A 112 3.19 14.59 -9.07
N LYS A 113 1.91 14.81 -9.36
CA LYS A 113 1.18 16.03 -8.99
C LYS A 113 1.02 16.20 -7.48
N GLU A 114 0.82 15.11 -6.75
CA GLU A 114 0.73 15.17 -5.29
C GLU A 114 2.04 15.60 -4.64
N GLU A 115 3.18 15.24 -5.18
CA GLU A 115 4.48 15.65 -4.65
C GLU A 115 4.74 17.14 -4.84
N GLU A 116 4.42 17.68 -6.01
CA GLU A 116 4.54 19.10 -6.29
C GLU A 116 3.62 19.93 -5.39
N ASN A 117 2.36 19.55 -5.24
CA ASN A 117 1.39 20.21 -4.37
C ASN A 117 1.79 20.10 -2.88
N LYS A 118 2.22 18.94 -2.41
CA LYS A 118 2.66 18.75 -1.01
C LYS A 118 3.93 19.54 -0.68
N SER A 119 4.83 19.70 -1.64
CA SER A 119 6.03 20.53 -1.42
C SER A 119 5.68 22.00 -1.26
N TYR A 120 4.65 22.48 -1.96
CA TYR A 120 4.16 23.84 -1.86
C TYR A 120 3.35 24.07 -0.57
N GLU A 121 2.47 23.14 -0.21
CA GLU A 121 1.66 23.19 1.00
C GLU A 121 2.50 23.10 2.28
N ARG A 122 3.50 22.21 2.34
CA ARG A 122 4.41 22.10 3.49
C ARG A 122 5.20 23.37 3.78
N LYS A 123 5.48 24.19 2.75
CA LYS A 123 6.16 25.47 2.91
C LYS A 123 5.26 26.57 3.47
N ASN A 124 3.93 26.42 3.38
CA ASN A 124 2.98 27.51 3.59
C ASN A 124 1.86 27.23 4.61
N GLN A 125 1.81 26.06 5.27
CA GLN A 125 0.73 25.72 6.22
C GLN A 125 1.15 25.71 7.69
N PRO A 126 0.29 26.20 8.61
CA PRO A 126 0.48 26.03 10.04
C PRO A 126 0.30 24.57 10.46
N ILE A 127 1.08 24.14 11.46
CA ILE A 127 1.14 22.75 11.97
C ILE A 127 -0.25 22.18 12.34
N SER A 128 -1.15 23.01 12.84
CA SER A 128 -2.53 22.60 13.17
C SER A 128 -3.32 22.10 11.97
N GLN A 129 -3.15 22.70 10.80
CA GLN A 129 -3.83 22.26 9.57
C GLN A 129 -3.23 20.96 9.01
N LEU A 130 -1.93 20.73 9.22
CA LEU A 130 -1.28 19.48 8.83
C LEU A 130 -1.83 18.29 9.63
N ILE A 131 -2.12 18.45 10.91
CA ILE A 131 -2.71 17.42 11.77
C ILE A 131 -4.15 17.11 11.35
N THR A 132 -4.96 18.13 11.11
CA THR A 132 -6.37 17.97 10.70
C THR A 132 -6.48 17.27 9.34
N SER A 133 -5.71 17.71 8.35
CA SER A 133 -5.71 17.10 7.00
C SER A 133 -5.20 15.65 7.01
N ARG A 134 -4.36 15.27 7.97
CA ARG A 134 -3.89 13.89 8.15
C ARG A 134 -4.97 12.97 8.70
N ILE A 135 -5.78 13.49 9.64
CA ILE A 135 -6.92 12.74 10.21
C ILE A 135 -8.02 12.53 9.15
N GLU A 136 -8.32 13.54 8.35
CA GLU A 136 -9.32 13.46 7.29
C GLU A 136 -8.91 12.46 6.20
N ARG A 137 -7.66 12.51 5.72
CA ARG A 137 -7.13 11.54 4.75
C ARG A 137 -7.17 10.10 5.27
N ARG A 138 -6.93 9.90 6.57
CA ARG A 138 -7.04 8.60 7.21
C ARG A 138 -8.46 8.02 7.11
N ALA A 139 -9.47 8.84 7.35
CA ALA A 139 -10.87 8.45 7.24
C ALA A 139 -11.26 8.09 5.79
N GLU A 140 -10.77 8.85 4.82
CA GLU A 140 -11.00 8.60 3.39
C GLU A 140 -10.35 7.30 2.92
N GLN A 141 -9.12 7.02 3.36
CA GLN A 141 -8.40 5.80 3.02
C GLN A 141 -9.08 4.54 3.57
N HIS A 142 -9.61 4.59 4.80
CA HIS A 142 -10.41 3.49 5.35
C HIS A 142 -11.69 3.23 4.55
N SER A 143 -12.33 4.28 4.05
CA SER A 143 -13.51 4.16 3.19
C SER A 143 -13.17 3.53 1.82
N ALA A 144 -12.04 3.92 1.23
CA ALA A 144 -11.57 3.39 -0.07
C ALA A 144 -11.18 1.90 0.01
N SER A 145 -10.55 1.47 1.11
CA SER A 145 -10.15 0.06 1.29
C SER A 145 -11.35 -0.89 1.34
N PHE A 146 -12.48 -0.45 1.89
CA PHE A 146 -13.70 -1.25 1.90
C PHE A 146 -14.21 -1.52 0.46
N GLY A 147 -14.12 -0.53 -0.44
CA GLY A 147 -14.45 -0.67 -1.85
C GLY A 147 -13.50 -1.62 -2.60
N LEU A 148 -12.21 -1.61 -2.27
CA LEU A 148 -11.22 -2.53 -2.84
C LEU A 148 -11.50 -3.98 -2.48
N TRP A 149 -11.82 -4.25 -1.21
CA TRP A 149 -12.17 -5.60 -0.74
C TRP A 149 -13.40 -6.15 -1.42
N SER A 150 -14.44 -5.35 -1.61
CA SER A 150 -15.64 -5.79 -2.31
C SER A 150 -15.36 -6.24 -3.75
N ARG A 151 -14.39 -5.60 -4.42
CA ARG A 151 -13.93 -6.00 -5.78
C ARG A 151 -13.11 -7.29 -5.78
N LEU A 152 -12.24 -7.50 -4.79
CA LEU A 152 -11.45 -8.74 -4.66
C LEU A 152 -12.31 -9.97 -4.42
N PHE A 153 -13.41 -9.82 -3.67
CA PHE A 153 -14.32 -10.92 -3.31
C PHE A 153 -15.52 -11.10 -4.25
N SER A 154 -15.87 -10.11 -5.08
CA SER A 154 -17.01 -10.20 -6.01
C SER A 154 -16.69 -10.88 -7.37
N GLY A 155 -15.45 -11.28 -7.58
CA GLY A 155 -14.98 -11.98 -8.79
C GLY A 155 -15.21 -13.49 -8.79
N LYS A 156 -16.37 -13.97 -8.32
CA LYS A 156 -16.80 -15.38 -8.49
C LYS A 156 -17.87 -15.48 -9.55
#